data_0587c60dea3a76b61fe41a2eee2ecd83
#
_entry.id   0587c60dea3a76b61fe41a2eee2ecd83
#
_cell.length_a   1.000
_cell.length_b   1.000
_cell.length_c   1.000
_cell.angle_alpha   90.00
_cell.angle_beta   90.00
_cell.angle_gamma   90.00
#
_symmetry.space_group_name_H-M   'P 1'
#
loop_
_entity.id
_entity.type
_entity.pdbx_description
1 polymer ?
#
loop_
_entity_poly.entity_id
_entity_poly.type
_entity_poly.pdbx_seq_one_letter_code
_entity_poly.pdbx_strand_id
1 'polypeptide(L)'
;MRARALVPLGIAALTFVCFLPALSGTFLNWDDNLNFLENPDFRGSVPGAIHWALTSTLFGHYIPLTRLTWALNLAAGGMNPWGYHLANLLVHAANAVMLYVVARRLLAASGADGDQTGRRRPDMVAGAAVAALVFGMHPLRVEPVSWITGRADLLCTLFSLLATWAYLRSVEGDGSARPGWLLASTAALALALLSKGGALPLPVALLLLDIYPLRRVRRLGWGRLLMEKIPFFVVALAGAVVILQAVRSGAVLSQMASVGPVARLTAAVYSFTLSLFRFVWPVSLSPLHEMPQRISLTDGPFALAVAAAVAITIGLVALWRRWPGGLIAWIFSALMLVPTNLALRQGADLAPDRYSYLAGLGYAVLVGGGALAAIHLVRRERPTRAVTWLMGMCAVAAVAALGVASWSFSEVWTESESLWRWAVDLDPACSVCHGKLGESVLTGQAGITHVAEAEGLFRRAIALRPDLPDAYYNLGTALVLQGRYREAEAPLREYMTRVPGAASGPERLGLVYLLEGRHAEAVPLLRTALGRKAASAVLRGYLIQALEGASRQMRAEGRLEESERLVAEARTLGASPASLQAPPAMVGPPGPRGPARP
;
A
#
# COMPACT_ATOMS: atom_id res chain seq x y z
N MET A 1 25.30 25.88 18.68
CA MET A 1 24.95 24.45 18.44
C MET A 1 23.49 24.13 18.83
N ARG A 2 22.97 24.60 19.97
CA ARG A 2 21.62 24.28 20.49
C ARG A 2 20.47 24.65 19.52
N ALA A 3 20.45 25.83 18.93
CA ALA A 3 19.38 26.27 18.00
C ALA A 3 19.32 25.44 16.70
N ARG A 4 20.43 24.84 16.25
CA ARG A 4 20.48 24.00 15.03
C ARG A 4 19.85 22.62 15.20
N ALA A 5 19.78 22.10 16.44
CA ALA A 5 19.16 20.83 16.76
C ALA A 5 17.65 20.98 17.05
N LEU A 6 17.20 22.15 17.48
CA LEU A 6 15.80 22.38 17.86
C LEU A 6 14.82 22.27 16.66
N VAL A 7 15.21 22.75 15.47
CA VAL A 7 14.32 22.69 14.30
C VAL A 7 14.04 21.25 13.85
N PRO A 8 15.04 20.38 13.65
CA PRO A 8 14.79 18.97 13.34
C PRO A 8 13.97 18.25 14.40
N LEU A 9 14.23 18.51 15.70
CA LEU A 9 13.46 17.93 16.79
C LEU A 9 12.00 18.40 16.79
N GLY A 10 11.76 19.70 16.54
CA GLY A 10 10.41 20.24 16.40
C GLY A 10 9.66 19.63 15.22
N ILE A 11 10.32 19.45 14.07
CA ILE A 11 9.74 18.78 12.90
C ILE A 11 9.37 17.33 13.25
N ALA A 12 10.30 16.59 13.86
CA ALA A 12 10.03 15.20 14.26
C ALA A 12 8.86 15.10 15.25
N ALA A 13 8.84 15.96 16.27
CA ALA A 13 7.80 15.97 17.30
C ALA A 13 6.42 16.31 16.71
N LEU A 14 6.31 17.37 15.91
CA LEU A 14 5.05 17.77 15.28
C LEU A 14 4.54 16.69 14.32
N THR A 15 5.42 16.14 13.48
CA THR A 15 5.08 15.04 12.57
C THR A 15 4.60 13.82 13.36
N PHE A 16 5.30 13.44 14.42
CA PHE A 16 4.92 12.29 15.25
C PHE A 16 3.56 12.49 15.93
N VAL A 17 3.34 13.67 16.52
CA VAL A 17 2.08 13.99 17.21
C VAL A 17 0.88 13.91 16.28
N CYS A 18 0.99 14.37 15.02
CA CYS A 18 -0.12 14.34 14.06
C CYS A 18 -0.65 12.93 13.75
N PHE A 19 0.16 11.90 13.99
CA PHE A 19 -0.20 10.50 13.70
C PHE A 19 -0.33 9.64 14.96
N LEU A 20 -0.42 10.23 16.14
CA LEU A 20 -0.63 9.49 17.40
C LEU A 20 -1.85 8.55 17.36
N PRO A 21 -2.99 8.90 16.71
CA PRO A 21 -4.13 7.98 16.63
C PRO A 21 -3.77 6.62 16.02
N ALA A 22 -2.80 6.55 15.09
CA ALA A 22 -2.36 5.29 14.51
C ALA A 22 -1.82 4.29 15.55
N LEU A 23 -1.33 4.74 16.72
CA LEU A 23 -0.84 3.85 17.79
C LEU A 23 -1.93 3.00 18.44
N SER A 24 -3.19 3.41 18.33
CA SER A 24 -4.35 2.62 18.78
C SER A 24 -4.88 1.68 17.68
N GLY A 25 -4.27 1.70 16.50
CA GLY A 25 -4.70 0.92 15.35
C GLY A 25 -4.50 -0.59 15.51
N THR A 26 -5.32 -1.35 14.80
CA THR A 26 -5.25 -2.81 14.67
C THR A 26 -4.64 -3.23 13.34
N PHE A 27 -4.47 -4.54 13.10
CA PHE A 27 -4.21 -5.06 11.76
C PHE A 27 -5.47 -4.95 10.90
N LEU A 28 -5.35 -4.34 9.72
CA LEU A 28 -6.49 -4.07 8.85
C LEU A 28 -6.75 -5.21 7.86
N ASN A 29 -8.02 -5.45 7.52
CA ASN A 29 -8.43 -6.45 6.51
C ASN A 29 -8.19 -5.97 5.07
N TRP A 30 -7.09 -5.23 4.87
CA TRP A 30 -6.62 -4.79 3.56
C TRP A 30 -5.55 -5.77 3.03
N ASP A 31 -4.32 -5.69 3.51
CA ASP A 31 -3.28 -6.68 3.22
C ASP A 31 -2.62 -7.20 4.52
N ASP A 32 -2.93 -6.60 5.68
CA ASP A 32 -2.33 -6.99 6.95
C ASP A 32 -2.77 -8.39 7.37
N ASN A 33 -4.01 -8.81 7.03
CA ASN A 33 -4.47 -10.16 7.28
C ASN A 33 -3.58 -11.20 6.58
N LEU A 34 -3.22 -10.99 5.31
CA LEU A 34 -2.41 -11.92 4.52
C LEU A 34 -0.91 -11.83 4.83
N ASN A 35 -0.41 -10.65 5.21
CA ASN A 35 0.99 -10.49 5.61
C ASN A 35 1.26 -11.02 7.01
N PHE A 36 0.29 -10.90 7.94
CA PHE A 36 0.49 -11.14 9.36
C PHE A 36 -0.46 -12.19 9.95
N LEU A 37 -1.80 -11.96 9.91
CA LEU A 37 -2.76 -12.74 10.68
C LEU A 37 -2.98 -14.17 10.14
N GLU A 38 -3.00 -14.32 8.84
CA GLU A 38 -3.24 -15.59 8.13
C GLU A 38 -1.94 -16.23 7.61
N ASN A 39 -0.79 -15.59 7.84
CA ASN A 39 0.50 -16.06 7.37
C ASN A 39 1.17 -16.98 8.41
N PRO A 40 1.15 -18.32 8.21
CA PRO A 40 1.74 -19.25 9.15
C PRO A 40 3.27 -19.14 9.24
N ASP A 41 3.93 -18.77 8.13
CA ASP A 41 5.38 -18.62 8.10
C ASP A 41 5.83 -17.42 8.94
N PHE A 42 5.01 -16.35 8.95
CA PHE A 42 5.28 -15.17 9.77
C PHE A 42 4.95 -15.42 11.24
N ARG A 43 3.80 -16.04 11.54
CA ARG A 43 3.30 -16.22 12.92
C ARG A 43 3.98 -17.36 13.68
N GLY A 44 4.52 -18.35 12.98
CA GLY A 44 4.99 -19.60 13.56
C GLY A 44 6.22 -19.41 14.46
N SER A 45 7.19 -18.62 14.01
CA SER A 45 8.42 -18.34 14.77
C SER A 45 9.20 -17.17 14.16
N VAL A 46 10.08 -16.54 14.94
CA VAL A 46 10.96 -15.48 14.43
C VAL A 46 11.90 -15.98 13.32
N PRO A 47 12.55 -17.14 13.43
CA PRO A 47 13.31 -17.71 12.31
C PRO A 47 12.46 -17.96 11.04
N GLY A 48 11.23 -18.45 11.19
CA GLY A 48 10.28 -18.62 10.09
C GLY A 48 9.95 -17.28 9.43
N ALA A 49 9.64 -16.25 10.21
CA ALA A 49 9.40 -14.90 9.71
C ALA A 49 10.60 -14.31 8.96
N ILE A 50 11.83 -14.55 9.43
CA ILE A 50 13.07 -14.13 8.74
C ILE A 50 13.22 -14.90 7.42
N HIS A 51 13.03 -16.22 7.42
CA HIS A 51 13.07 -17.02 6.20
C HIS A 51 12.04 -16.52 5.17
N TRP A 52 10.79 -16.35 5.60
CA TRP A 52 9.74 -15.78 4.76
C TRP A 52 10.09 -14.39 4.23
N ALA A 53 10.67 -13.52 5.07
CA ALA A 53 11.09 -12.18 4.65
C ALA A 53 12.08 -12.21 3.49
N LEU A 54 13.00 -13.17 3.49
CA LEU A 54 14.07 -13.29 2.50
C LEU A 54 13.65 -14.03 1.23
N THR A 55 12.63 -14.88 1.28
CA THR A 55 12.27 -15.78 0.18
C THR A 55 10.93 -15.45 -0.48
N SER A 56 10.01 -14.78 0.24
CA SER A 56 8.65 -14.56 -0.25
C SER A 56 8.56 -13.51 -1.37
N THR A 57 7.71 -13.83 -2.34
CA THR A 57 7.29 -12.91 -3.42
C THR A 57 5.79 -12.61 -3.34
N LEU A 58 5.21 -12.66 -2.13
CA LEU A 58 3.78 -12.43 -1.90
C LEU A 58 3.33 -11.12 -2.58
N PHE A 59 2.18 -11.15 -3.25
CA PHE A 59 1.65 -10.09 -4.10
C PHE A 59 2.57 -9.68 -5.27
N GLY A 60 3.48 -10.54 -5.72
CA GLY A 60 4.46 -10.18 -6.73
C GLY A 60 5.50 -9.15 -6.26
N HIS A 61 5.66 -8.98 -4.95
CA HIS A 61 6.62 -8.06 -4.35
C HIS A 61 7.75 -8.81 -3.65
N TYR A 62 8.99 -8.50 -4.04
CA TYR A 62 10.17 -8.91 -3.29
C TYR A 62 10.69 -7.69 -2.50
N ILE A 63 10.33 -7.64 -1.19
CA ILE A 63 10.60 -6.51 -0.28
C ILE A 63 11.27 -6.99 1.02
N PRO A 64 12.42 -7.69 0.92
CA PRO A 64 13.01 -8.38 2.07
C PRO A 64 13.34 -7.45 3.23
N LEU A 65 13.83 -6.23 2.97
CA LEU A 65 14.17 -5.30 4.03
C LEU A 65 12.96 -4.85 4.83
N THR A 66 11.85 -4.57 4.16
CA THR A 66 10.58 -4.23 4.83
C THR A 66 10.11 -5.39 5.70
N ARG A 67 10.08 -6.61 5.16
CA ARG A 67 9.64 -7.81 5.88
C ARG A 67 10.55 -8.15 7.06
N LEU A 68 11.86 -7.94 6.94
CA LEU A 68 12.79 -8.07 8.06
C LEU A 68 12.48 -7.10 9.20
N THR A 69 12.05 -5.86 8.90
CA THR A 69 11.62 -4.93 9.95
C THR A 69 10.32 -5.36 10.64
N TRP A 70 9.43 -6.09 9.95
CA TRP A 70 8.25 -6.71 10.57
C TRP A 70 8.65 -7.90 11.44
N ALA A 71 9.61 -8.73 11.00
CA ALA A 71 10.15 -9.82 11.82
C ALA A 71 10.85 -9.29 13.08
N LEU A 72 11.51 -8.13 13.04
CA LEU A 72 12.04 -7.45 14.21
C LEU A 72 10.92 -7.01 15.18
N ASN A 73 9.80 -6.49 14.67
CA ASN A 73 8.63 -6.18 15.52
C ASN A 73 8.06 -7.45 16.17
N LEU A 74 7.95 -8.55 15.40
CA LEU A 74 7.52 -9.84 15.95
C LEU A 74 8.45 -10.31 17.07
N ALA A 75 9.76 -10.19 16.90
CA ALA A 75 10.74 -10.57 17.91
C ALA A 75 10.67 -9.69 19.17
N ALA A 76 10.37 -8.40 19.01
CA ALA A 76 10.36 -7.43 20.11
C ALA A 76 9.04 -7.41 20.91
N GLY A 77 7.91 -7.59 20.26
CA GLY A 77 6.58 -7.41 20.88
C GLY A 77 5.51 -8.40 20.40
N GLY A 78 5.91 -9.47 19.67
CA GLY A 78 4.95 -10.44 19.13
C GLY A 78 4.00 -9.82 18.13
N MET A 79 2.74 -10.25 18.18
CA MET A 79 1.68 -9.76 17.29
C MET A 79 0.92 -8.55 17.88
N ASN A 80 1.54 -7.76 18.75
CA ASN A 80 0.94 -6.51 19.23
C ASN A 80 1.07 -5.42 18.16
N PRO A 81 -0.03 -4.90 17.55
CA PRO A 81 0.03 -3.93 16.46
C PRO A 81 0.67 -2.60 16.86
N TRP A 82 0.60 -2.22 18.13
CA TRP A 82 1.19 -0.99 18.64
C TRP A 82 2.67 -0.82 18.26
N GLY A 83 3.47 -1.88 18.41
CA GLY A 83 4.89 -1.85 18.06
C GLY A 83 5.14 -1.65 16.55
N TYR A 84 4.25 -2.18 15.71
CA TYR A 84 4.33 -2.01 14.26
C TYR A 84 3.98 -0.58 13.86
N HIS A 85 2.93 0.00 14.42
CA HIS A 85 2.56 1.40 14.18
C HIS A 85 3.63 2.35 14.70
N LEU A 86 4.18 2.12 15.90
CA LEU A 86 5.27 2.95 16.44
C LEU A 86 6.46 2.99 15.47
N ALA A 87 6.86 1.84 14.92
CA ALA A 87 7.95 1.80 13.95
C ALA A 87 7.63 2.63 12.69
N ASN A 88 6.39 2.59 12.19
CA ASN A 88 5.96 3.41 11.06
C ASN A 88 6.06 4.91 11.40
N LEU A 89 5.55 5.32 12.55
CA LEU A 89 5.60 6.72 13.00
C LEU A 89 7.04 7.23 13.12
N LEU A 90 7.93 6.43 13.70
CA LEU A 90 9.35 6.80 13.85
C LEU A 90 10.04 6.95 12.48
N VAL A 91 9.79 6.03 11.54
CA VAL A 91 10.33 6.12 10.18
C VAL A 91 9.75 7.34 9.45
N HIS A 92 8.47 7.65 9.63
CA HIS A 92 7.84 8.83 9.02
C HIS A 92 8.42 10.14 9.58
N ALA A 93 8.59 10.25 10.88
CA ALA A 93 9.26 11.40 11.52
C ALA A 93 10.70 11.55 11.01
N ALA A 94 11.44 10.43 10.86
CA ALA A 94 12.78 10.44 10.27
C ALA A 94 12.76 10.92 8.80
N ASN A 95 11.75 10.53 8.01
CA ASN A 95 11.57 11.01 6.63
C ASN A 95 11.36 12.53 6.59
N ALA A 96 10.53 13.10 7.46
CA ALA A 96 10.32 14.53 7.54
C ALA A 96 11.62 15.28 7.90
N VAL A 97 12.40 14.77 8.86
CA VAL A 97 13.71 15.33 9.23
C VAL A 97 14.72 15.20 8.06
N MET A 98 14.76 14.05 7.39
CA MET A 98 15.66 13.86 6.25
C MET A 98 15.29 14.76 5.08
N LEU A 99 13.98 14.97 4.82
CA LEU A 99 13.53 15.94 3.83
C LEU A 99 13.97 17.35 4.19
N TYR A 100 13.88 17.77 5.45
CA TYR A 100 14.42 19.05 5.90
C TYR A 100 15.91 19.20 5.56
N VAL A 101 16.69 18.15 5.82
CA VAL A 101 18.15 18.16 5.54
C VAL A 101 18.43 18.25 4.04
N VAL A 102 17.68 17.51 3.21
CA VAL A 102 17.80 17.53 1.74
C VAL A 102 17.33 18.87 1.17
N ALA A 103 16.14 19.33 1.58
CA ALA A 103 15.55 20.58 1.12
C ALA A 103 16.46 21.79 1.38
N ARG A 104 17.09 21.87 2.55
CA ARG A 104 18.08 22.92 2.84
C ARG A 104 19.21 22.98 1.79
N ARG A 105 19.74 21.82 1.38
CA ARG A 105 20.80 21.74 0.37
C ARG A 105 20.31 22.11 -1.01
N LEU A 106 19.12 21.64 -1.39
CA LEU A 106 18.52 21.95 -2.68
C LEU A 106 18.19 23.43 -2.81
N LEU A 107 17.62 24.05 -1.76
CA LEU A 107 17.32 25.48 -1.72
C LEU A 107 18.61 26.33 -1.76
N ALA A 108 19.65 25.91 -1.07
CA ALA A 108 20.96 26.58 -1.14
C ALA A 108 21.57 26.49 -2.55
N ALA A 109 21.51 25.32 -3.20
CA ALA A 109 22.06 25.11 -4.55
C ALA A 109 21.27 25.83 -5.64
N SER A 110 19.98 26.15 -5.41
CA SER A 110 19.15 26.86 -6.38
C SER A 110 19.60 28.31 -6.66
N GLY A 111 20.48 28.86 -5.82
CA GLY A 111 20.93 30.24 -5.91
C GLY A 111 19.87 31.26 -5.48
N ALA A 112 18.86 30.82 -4.77
CA ALA A 112 17.89 31.68 -4.10
C ALA A 112 18.55 32.63 -3.08
N ASP A 113 19.83 32.40 -2.81
CA ASP A 113 20.71 33.18 -1.95
C ASP A 113 21.65 34.03 -2.81
N GLY A 114 21.20 35.13 -3.30
CA GLY A 114 22.09 36.12 -3.98
C GLY A 114 23.13 36.77 -3.07
N ASP A 115 23.32 36.26 -1.85
CA ASP A 115 24.19 36.87 -0.85
C ASP A 115 25.24 35.87 -0.32
N GLN A 116 26.50 36.11 -0.67
CA GLN A 116 27.66 35.37 -0.15
C GLN A 116 27.96 35.69 1.33
N THR A 117 27.22 36.60 1.97
CA THR A 117 27.53 37.14 3.31
C THR A 117 27.06 36.25 4.45
N GLY A 118 26.42 35.10 4.18
CA GLY A 118 25.95 34.15 5.22
C GLY A 118 24.77 34.67 6.06
N ARG A 119 24.25 35.88 5.81
CA ARG A 119 23.13 36.49 6.55
C ARG A 119 21.78 35.85 6.28
N ARG A 120 21.61 35.08 5.17
CA ARG A 120 20.34 34.46 4.75
C ARG A 120 20.18 33.00 5.19
N ARG A 121 21.08 32.45 6.02
CA ARG A 121 20.97 31.08 6.57
C ARG A 121 19.65 30.81 7.33
N PRO A 122 19.08 31.76 8.12
CA PRO A 122 17.80 31.56 8.78
C PRO A 122 16.63 31.35 7.83
N ASP A 123 16.62 32.05 6.68
CA ASP A 123 15.53 31.97 5.71
C ASP A 123 15.45 30.62 5.02
N MET A 124 16.62 30.05 4.66
CA MET A 124 16.71 28.69 4.14
C MET A 124 16.28 27.65 5.18
N VAL A 125 16.56 27.89 6.46
CA VAL A 125 16.05 27.02 7.54
C VAL A 125 14.53 27.06 7.59
N ALA A 126 13.92 28.25 7.49
CA ALA A 126 12.47 28.40 7.48
C ALA A 126 11.83 27.74 6.25
N GLY A 127 12.33 27.99 5.03
CA GLY A 127 11.83 27.37 3.81
C GLY A 127 11.93 25.84 3.84
N ALA A 128 13.06 25.31 4.30
CA ALA A 128 13.22 23.86 4.44
C ALA A 128 12.33 23.26 5.55
N ALA A 129 12.09 23.98 6.63
CA ALA A 129 11.18 23.55 7.69
C ALA A 129 9.72 23.50 7.17
N VAL A 130 9.29 24.50 6.39
CA VAL A 130 7.98 24.48 5.73
C VAL A 130 7.86 23.29 4.79
N ALA A 131 8.85 23.00 3.96
CA ALA A 131 8.86 21.82 3.10
C ALA A 131 8.66 20.52 3.90
N ALA A 132 9.41 20.37 4.99
CA ALA A 132 9.36 19.19 5.84
C ALA A 132 8.04 19.04 6.60
N LEU A 133 7.51 20.14 7.14
CA LEU A 133 6.23 20.13 7.86
C LEU A 133 5.05 19.89 6.93
N VAL A 134 5.02 20.53 5.75
CA VAL A 134 3.99 20.27 4.74
C VAL A 134 4.03 18.81 4.29
N PHE A 135 5.21 18.22 4.09
CA PHE A 135 5.31 16.81 3.80
C PHE A 135 4.86 15.94 4.97
N GLY A 136 5.41 16.20 6.18
CA GLY A 136 5.22 15.35 7.35
C GLY A 136 3.83 15.43 7.97
N MET A 137 3.12 16.55 7.80
CA MET A 137 1.78 16.76 8.38
C MET A 137 0.65 16.70 7.34
N HIS A 138 0.93 16.21 6.12
CA HIS A 138 -0.05 16.21 5.05
C HIS A 138 -0.98 14.99 5.15
N PRO A 139 -2.31 15.13 4.97
CA PRO A 139 -3.27 14.01 5.05
C PRO A 139 -3.00 12.86 4.06
N LEU A 140 -2.39 13.12 2.92
CA LEU A 140 -1.91 12.09 1.98
C LEU A 140 -0.85 11.14 2.59
N ARG A 141 -0.35 11.41 3.79
CA ARG A 141 0.62 10.53 4.49
C ARG A 141 -0.08 9.55 5.41
N VAL A 142 -1.39 9.71 5.64
CA VAL A 142 -2.15 8.86 6.57
C VAL A 142 -2.14 7.40 6.11
N GLU A 143 -2.48 7.11 4.87
CA GLU A 143 -2.48 5.74 4.35
C GLU A 143 -1.13 5.03 4.58
N PRO A 144 0.03 5.52 4.09
CA PRO A 144 1.31 4.82 4.28
C PRO A 144 1.81 4.79 5.73
N VAL A 145 1.35 5.70 6.61
CA VAL A 145 1.80 5.79 8.01
C VAL A 145 0.92 4.96 8.94
N SER A 146 -0.40 5.11 8.85
CA SER A 146 -1.36 4.44 9.72
C SER A 146 -1.59 2.98 9.34
N TRP A 147 -1.35 2.60 8.08
CA TRP A 147 -1.40 1.21 7.65
C TRP A 147 -0.06 0.50 7.87
N ILE A 148 -0.06 -0.64 8.56
CA ILE A 148 1.17 -1.37 8.91
C ILE A 148 1.95 -1.79 7.65
N THR A 149 1.27 -2.32 6.63
CA THR A 149 1.87 -2.72 5.35
C THR A 149 2.45 -1.53 4.57
N GLY A 150 2.00 -0.31 4.84
CA GLY A 150 2.53 0.93 4.27
C GLY A 150 4.01 1.21 4.60
N ARG A 151 4.61 0.48 5.56
CA ARG A 151 6.04 0.59 5.92
C ARG A 151 6.99 0.51 4.73
N ALA A 152 6.62 -0.25 3.70
CA ALA A 152 7.40 -0.37 2.47
C ALA A 152 7.64 0.99 1.80
N ASP A 153 6.61 1.86 1.76
CA ASP A 153 6.71 3.22 1.23
C ASP A 153 7.58 4.11 2.10
N LEU A 154 7.44 3.98 3.41
CA LEU A 154 8.21 4.76 4.40
C LEU A 154 9.70 4.47 4.30
N LEU A 155 10.10 3.19 4.30
CA LEU A 155 11.50 2.78 4.21
C LEU A 155 12.11 3.09 2.84
N CYS A 156 11.38 2.83 1.76
CA CYS A 156 11.80 3.18 0.41
C CYS A 156 12.12 4.69 0.31
N THR A 157 11.27 5.53 0.90
CA THR A 157 11.47 6.98 0.91
C THR A 157 12.63 7.39 1.80
N LEU A 158 12.77 6.78 2.98
CA LEU A 158 13.90 7.05 3.88
C LEU A 158 15.24 6.81 3.17
N PHE A 159 15.38 5.64 2.57
CA PHE A 159 16.62 5.29 1.86
C PHE A 159 16.80 6.10 0.56
N SER A 160 15.73 6.50 -0.11
CA SER A 160 15.81 7.43 -1.26
C SER A 160 16.27 8.82 -0.84
N LEU A 161 15.81 9.32 0.31
CA LEU A 161 16.28 10.59 0.89
C LEU A 161 17.74 10.49 1.35
N LEU A 162 18.14 9.37 1.97
CA LEU A 162 19.54 9.11 2.32
C LEU A 162 20.44 9.02 1.08
N ALA A 163 19.98 8.35 0.02
CA ALA A 163 20.68 8.29 -1.26
C ALA A 163 20.87 9.69 -1.85
N THR A 164 19.79 10.48 -1.88
CA THR A 164 19.84 11.86 -2.38
C THR A 164 20.75 12.73 -1.52
N TRP A 165 20.67 12.62 -0.20
CA TRP A 165 21.56 13.35 0.71
C TRP A 165 23.02 12.98 0.52
N ALA A 166 23.36 11.70 0.45
CA ALA A 166 24.72 11.23 0.22
C ALA A 166 25.23 11.67 -1.17
N TYR A 167 24.35 11.65 -2.19
CA TYR A 167 24.68 12.19 -3.50
C TYR A 167 25.00 13.68 -3.45
N LEU A 168 24.18 14.51 -2.80
CA LEU A 168 24.44 15.93 -2.61
C LEU A 168 25.76 16.16 -1.86
N ARG A 169 26.09 15.31 -0.87
CA ARG A 169 27.38 15.35 -0.18
C ARG A 169 28.56 14.97 -1.08
N SER A 170 28.34 14.04 -2.01
CA SER A 170 29.39 13.62 -2.93
C SER A 170 29.86 14.75 -3.85
N VAL A 171 28.96 15.66 -4.21
CA VAL A 171 29.20 16.73 -5.19
C VAL A 171 29.42 18.11 -4.55
N GLU A 172 29.54 18.20 -3.24
CA GLU A 172 29.88 19.44 -2.52
C GLU A 172 31.33 19.86 -2.84
N GLY A 173 31.57 21.16 -3.05
CA GLY A 173 32.88 21.75 -3.34
C GLY A 173 33.07 22.08 -4.83
N ASP A 174 34.05 21.50 -5.49
CA ASP A 174 34.38 21.72 -6.90
C ASP A 174 33.40 21.11 -7.89
N GLY A 175 32.40 20.36 -7.36
CA GLY A 175 31.39 19.69 -8.16
C GLY A 175 31.80 18.30 -8.68
N SER A 176 33.05 17.86 -8.43
CA SER A 176 33.48 16.48 -8.71
C SER A 176 32.92 15.52 -7.69
N ALA A 177 32.46 14.34 -8.12
CA ALA A 177 31.90 13.35 -7.22
C ALA A 177 33.00 12.69 -6.36
N ARG A 178 32.79 12.70 -5.03
CA ARG A 178 33.65 12.00 -4.06
C ARG A 178 33.27 10.52 -3.98
N PRO A 179 34.18 9.57 -4.28
CA PRO A 179 33.82 8.15 -4.45
C PRO A 179 33.12 7.52 -3.24
N GLY A 180 33.57 7.81 -2.02
CA GLY A 180 32.99 7.25 -0.80
C GLY A 180 31.53 7.65 -0.59
N TRP A 181 31.18 8.91 -0.83
CA TRP A 181 29.79 9.38 -0.75
C TRP A 181 28.93 8.89 -1.93
N LEU A 182 29.52 8.72 -3.10
CA LEU A 182 28.84 8.14 -4.24
C LEU A 182 28.47 6.67 -3.97
N LEU A 183 29.40 5.90 -3.39
CA LEU A 183 29.17 4.53 -2.95
C LEU A 183 28.07 4.46 -1.88
N ALA A 184 28.12 5.33 -0.86
CA ALA A 184 27.08 5.42 0.16
C ALA A 184 25.69 5.74 -0.44
N SER A 185 25.65 6.63 -1.44
CA SER A 185 24.40 6.94 -2.16
C SER A 185 23.88 5.75 -2.95
N THR A 186 24.76 5.01 -3.64
CA THR A 186 24.39 3.80 -4.40
C THR A 186 23.91 2.67 -3.47
N ALA A 187 24.58 2.49 -2.33
CA ALA A 187 24.16 1.52 -1.31
C ALA A 187 22.77 1.87 -0.72
N ALA A 188 22.52 3.15 -0.46
CA ALA A 188 21.21 3.61 0.00
C ALA A 188 20.11 3.36 -1.05
N LEU A 189 20.40 3.53 -2.36
CA LEU A 189 19.48 3.14 -3.43
C LEU A 189 19.18 1.63 -3.40
N ALA A 190 20.19 0.78 -3.18
CA ALA A 190 19.97 -0.67 -3.06
C ALA A 190 19.03 -0.99 -1.88
N LEU A 191 19.21 -0.35 -0.72
CA LEU A 191 18.32 -0.49 0.43
C LEU A 191 16.90 0.01 0.14
N ALA A 192 16.75 1.10 -0.63
CA ALA A 192 15.45 1.60 -1.07
C ALA A 192 14.72 0.55 -1.94
N LEU A 193 15.43 -0.07 -2.89
CA LEU A 193 14.87 -1.10 -3.78
C LEU A 193 14.53 -2.41 -3.04
N LEU A 194 15.33 -2.79 -2.04
CA LEU A 194 15.03 -3.92 -1.15
C LEU A 194 13.83 -3.63 -0.21
N SER A 195 13.45 -2.37 -0.05
CA SER A 195 12.25 -1.96 0.70
C SER A 195 11.02 -1.90 -0.19
N LYS A 196 11.11 -1.31 -1.38
CA LYS A 196 10.03 -1.24 -2.39
C LYS A 196 10.59 -0.83 -3.75
N GLY A 197 10.01 -1.36 -4.84
CA GLY A 197 10.41 -1.04 -6.21
C GLY A 197 10.19 0.40 -6.67
N GLY A 198 9.49 1.24 -5.88
CA GLY A 198 9.20 2.64 -6.21
C GLY A 198 10.43 3.53 -6.40
N ALA A 199 11.60 3.12 -5.91
CA ALA A 199 12.86 3.84 -6.07
C ALA A 199 13.60 3.56 -7.40
N LEU A 200 13.10 2.68 -8.28
CA LEU A 200 13.73 2.36 -9.57
C LEU A 200 14.12 3.59 -10.40
N PRO A 201 13.30 4.66 -10.48
CA PRO A 201 13.63 5.83 -11.27
C PRO A 201 14.63 6.79 -10.62
N LEU A 202 15.07 6.54 -9.37
CA LEU A 202 15.93 7.47 -8.62
C LEU A 202 17.24 7.84 -9.36
N PRO A 203 17.93 6.97 -10.12
CA PRO A 203 19.10 7.37 -10.90
C PRO A 203 18.83 8.53 -11.88
N VAL A 204 17.65 8.51 -12.52
CA VAL A 204 17.21 9.59 -13.42
C VAL A 204 16.86 10.85 -12.63
N ALA A 205 16.25 10.71 -11.45
CA ALA A 205 15.96 11.83 -10.55
C ALA A 205 17.26 12.54 -10.10
N LEU A 206 18.34 11.80 -9.84
CA LEU A 206 19.64 12.38 -9.52
C LEU A 206 20.24 13.15 -10.71
N LEU A 207 20.01 12.70 -11.95
CA LEU A 207 20.37 13.48 -13.15
C LEU A 207 19.54 14.76 -13.28
N LEU A 208 18.26 14.74 -12.92
CA LEU A 208 17.45 15.97 -12.87
C LEU A 208 18.05 16.99 -11.90
N LEU A 209 18.56 16.54 -10.74
CA LEU A 209 19.25 17.42 -9.79
C LEU A 209 20.54 18.01 -10.39
N ASP A 210 21.26 17.26 -11.22
CA ASP A 210 22.46 17.76 -11.94
C ASP A 210 22.11 18.86 -12.95
N ILE A 211 20.91 18.81 -13.55
CA ILE A 211 20.41 19.88 -14.42
C ILE A 211 20.05 21.11 -13.58
N TYR A 212 19.22 20.94 -12.57
CA TYR A 212 18.79 21.95 -11.62
C TYR A 212 18.40 21.30 -10.28
N PRO A 213 18.87 21.80 -9.13
CA PRO A 213 19.54 23.09 -8.93
C PRO A 213 21.07 23.07 -9.07
N LEU A 214 21.73 21.91 -9.17
CA LEU A 214 23.19 21.78 -9.11
C LEU A 214 23.92 22.35 -10.35
N ARG A 215 23.27 22.43 -11.50
CA ARG A 215 23.78 22.98 -12.77
C ARG A 215 25.11 22.36 -13.24
N ARG A 216 25.36 21.09 -12.86
CA ARG A 216 26.60 20.35 -13.13
C ARG A 216 26.77 20.01 -14.60
N VAL A 217 25.67 19.88 -15.38
CA VAL A 217 25.71 19.62 -16.83
C VAL A 217 26.54 20.65 -17.57
N ARG A 218 26.41 21.93 -17.19
CA ARG A 218 27.16 23.02 -17.83
C ARG A 218 28.66 23.03 -17.49
N ARG A 219 29.05 22.41 -16.37
CA ARG A 219 30.44 22.40 -15.87
C ARG A 219 31.19 21.14 -16.29
N LEU A 220 30.54 19.98 -16.24
CA LEU A 220 31.19 18.68 -16.41
C LEU A 220 30.80 17.96 -17.70
N GLY A 221 29.73 18.40 -18.36
CA GLY A 221 29.17 17.73 -19.54
C GLY A 221 28.41 16.43 -19.21
N TRP A 222 27.60 15.96 -20.14
CA TRP A 222 26.77 14.77 -19.99
C TRP A 222 27.57 13.49 -19.82
N GLY A 223 28.68 13.31 -20.57
CA GLY A 223 29.49 12.09 -20.55
C GLY A 223 29.96 11.74 -19.12
N ARG A 224 30.54 12.70 -18.41
CA ARG A 224 31.02 12.50 -17.03
C ARG A 224 29.88 12.22 -16.06
N LEU A 225 28.77 12.96 -16.18
CA LEU A 225 27.60 12.75 -15.31
C LEU A 225 26.96 11.39 -15.50
N LEU A 226 26.87 10.88 -16.74
CA LEU A 226 26.36 9.55 -17.03
C LEU A 226 27.30 8.48 -16.48
N MET A 227 28.63 8.65 -16.61
CA MET A 227 29.61 7.73 -16.00
C MET A 227 29.46 7.66 -14.48
N GLU A 228 29.25 8.77 -13.79
CA GLU A 228 28.99 8.80 -12.35
C GLU A 228 27.70 8.07 -11.97
N LYS A 229 26.74 7.94 -12.86
CA LYS A 229 25.46 7.25 -12.63
C LYS A 229 25.46 5.78 -12.99
N ILE A 230 26.52 5.25 -13.63
CA ILE A 230 26.61 3.83 -13.98
C ILE A 230 26.33 2.92 -12.78
N PRO A 231 26.93 3.09 -11.57
CA PRO A 231 26.65 2.24 -10.42
C PRO A 231 25.16 2.25 -10.03
N PHE A 232 24.51 3.39 -10.11
CA PHE A 232 23.09 3.53 -9.80
C PHE A 232 22.21 2.81 -10.82
N PHE A 233 22.52 2.92 -12.12
CA PHE A 233 21.78 2.21 -13.16
C PHE A 233 21.98 0.70 -13.08
N VAL A 234 23.17 0.23 -12.71
CA VAL A 234 23.42 -1.20 -12.49
C VAL A 234 22.58 -1.73 -11.35
N VAL A 235 22.53 -1.02 -10.21
CA VAL A 235 21.70 -1.40 -9.06
C VAL A 235 20.20 -1.33 -9.41
N ALA A 236 19.77 -0.30 -10.14
CA ALA A 236 18.38 -0.19 -10.58
C ALA A 236 17.99 -1.32 -11.56
N LEU A 237 18.88 -1.67 -12.49
CA LEU A 237 18.64 -2.78 -13.43
C LEU A 237 18.54 -4.12 -12.68
N ALA A 238 19.44 -4.39 -11.74
CA ALA A 238 19.37 -5.58 -10.90
C ALA A 238 18.06 -5.64 -10.12
N GLY A 239 17.65 -4.53 -9.50
CA GLY A 239 16.35 -4.40 -8.83
C GLY A 239 15.17 -4.64 -9.77
N ALA A 240 15.20 -4.10 -10.99
CA ALA A 240 14.16 -4.30 -11.99
C ALA A 240 14.03 -5.78 -12.40
N VAL A 241 15.15 -6.49 -12.55
CA VAL A 241 15.16 -7.95 -12.85
C VAL A 241 14.49 -8.73 -11.71
N VAL A 242 14.87 -8.44 -10.45
CA VAL A 242 14.28 -9.09 -9.27
C VAL A 242 12.77 -8.83 -9.18
N ILE A 243 12.34 -7.59 -9.38
CA ILE A 243 10.90 -7.23 -9.38
C ILE A 243 10.17 -7.97 -10.51
N LEU A 244 10.73 -8.03 -11.71
CA LEU A 244 10.12 -8.73 -12.84
C LEU A 244 9.97 -10.23 -12.56
N GLN A 245 10.97 -10.86 -11.91
CA GLN A 245 10.87 -12.25 -11.48
C GLN A 245 9.77 -12.45 -10.44
N ALA A 246 9.68 -11.56 -9.43
CA ALA A 246 8.64 -11.61 -8.41
C ALA A 246 7.22 -11.45 -9.01
N VAL A 247 7.04 -10.55 -9.97
CA VAL A 247 5.77 -10.35 -10.68
C VAL A 247 5.40 -11.57 -11.53
N ARG A 248 6.38 -12.21 -12.16
CA ARG A 248 6.15 -13.43 -12.98
C ARG A 248 5.78 -14.65 -12.14
N SER A 249 6.28 -14.77 -10.93
CA SER A 249 5.95 -15.87 -10.01
C SER A 249 4.54 -15.74 -9.39
N GLY A 250 3.88 -14.58 -9.53
CA GLY A 250 2.52 -14.32 -9.05
C GLY A 250 1.49 -14.28 -10.19
N ALA A 251 0.21 -14.53 -9.89
CA ALA A 251 -0.91 -14.46 -10.85
C ALA A 251 -1.21 -13.02 -11.38
N VAL A 252 -0.36 -12.07 -11.05
CA VAL A 252 -0.55 -10.62 -11.29
C VAL A 252 -0.54 -10.25 -12.77
N LEU A 253 0.26 -10.95 -13.59
CA LEU A 253 0.39 -10.65 -15.01
C LEU A 253 -0.90 -10.87 -15.81
N SER A 254 -1.74 -11.82 -15.40
CA SER A 254 -2.99 -12.12 -16.11
C SER A 254 -4.03 -10.99 -15.97
N GLN A 255 -4.10 -10.33 -14.84
CA GLN A 255 -4.98 -9.18 -14.61
C GLN A 255 -4.53 -7.94 -15.39
N MET A 256 -3.21 -7.74 -15.53
CA MET A 256 -2.68 -6.61 -16.30
C MET A 256 -2.87 -6.79 -17.83
N ALA A 257 -2.89 -8.01 -18.32
CA ALA A 257 -3.03 -8.29 -19.74
C ALA A 257 -4.41 -7.90 -20.30
N SER A 258 -5.45 -7.86 -19.46
CA SER A 258 -6.82 -7.52 -19.85
C SER A 258 -7.03 -6.03 -20.14
N VAL A 259 -6.14 -5.14 -19.65
CA VAL A 259 -6.24 -3.68 -19.82
C VAL A 259 -5.31 -3.22 -20.93
N GLY A 260 -5.86 -2.67 -22.01
CA GLY A 260 -5.09 -2.17 -23.15
C GLY A 260 -4.07 -1.06 -22.79
N PRO A 261 -2.99 -0.88 -23.58
CA PRO A 261 -1.90 0.04 -23.25
C PRO A 261 -2.36 1.50 -23.15
N VAL A 262 -3.31 1.94 -23.97
CA VAL A 262 -3.87 3.30 -23.91
C VAL A 262 -4.63 3.52 -22.61
N ALA A 263 -5.48 2.57 -22.21
CA ALA A 263 -6.23 2.67 -20.96
C ALA A 263 -5.29 2.68 -19.73
N ARG A 264 -4.20 1.89 -19.75
CA ARG A 264 -3.16 1.93 -18.69
C ARG A 264 -2.47 3.29 -18.60
N LEU A 265 -2.07 3.86 -19.74
CA LEU A 265 -1.45 5.19 -19.76
C LEU A 265 -2.43 6.26 -19.28
N THR A 266 -3.69 6.22 -19.73
CA THR A 266 -4.75 7.12 -19.28
C THR A 266 -4.93 7.06 -17.77
N ALA A 267 -5.02 5.86 -17.20
CA ALA A 267 -5.13 5.65 -15.76
C ALA A 267 -3.90 6.17 -14.99
N ALA A 268 -2.69 5.98 -15.54
CA ALA A 268 -1.46 6.49 -14.91
C ALA A 268 -1.40 8.02 -14.90
N VAL A 269 -1.80 8.67 -16.00
CA VAL A 269 -1.87 10.15 -16.08
C VAL A 269 -2.97 10.67 -15.16
N TYR A 270 -4.12 10.01 -15.11
CA TYR A 270 -5.19 10.36 -14.18
C TYR A 270 -4.73 10.30 -12.72
N SER A 271 -4.14 9.17 -12.31
CA SER A 271 -3.60 8.99 -10.95
C SER A 271 -2.55 10.04 -10.60
N PHE A 272 -1.68 10.38 -11.55
CA PHE A 272 -0.66 11.42 -11.39
C PHE A 272 -1.28 12.80 -11.18
N THR A 273 -2.25 13.19 -12.03
CA THR A 273 -2.92 14.49 -11.94
C THR A 273 -3.76 14.60 -10.66
N LEU A 274 -4.46 13.51 -10.30
CA LEU A 274 -5.24 13.45 -9.08
C LEU A 274 -4.36 13.54 -7.83
N SER A 275 -3.16 12.96 -7.85
CA SER A 275 -2.18 13.07 -6.76
C SER A 275 -1.76 14.54 -6.52
N LEU A 276 -1.54 15.33 -7.60
CA LEU A 276 -1.28 16.76 -7.47
C LEU A 276 -2.51 17.50 -6.90
N PHE A 277 -3.70 17.21 -7.42
CA PHE A 277 -4.92 17.84 -6.94
C PHE A 277 -5.12 17.60 -5.43
N ARG A 278 -4.97 16.34 -4.98
CA ARG A 278 -5.06 15.98 -3.56
C ARG A 278 -3.94 16.57 -2.72
N PHE A 279 -2.77 16.81 -3.29
CA PHE A 279 -1.70 17.51 -2.58
C PHE A 279 -2.08 18.98 -2.32
N VAL A 280 -2.78 19.63 -3.24
CA VAL A 280 -3.23 21.02 -3.06
C VAL A 280 -4.53 21.10 -2.23
N TRP A 281 -5.41 20.13 -2.42
CA TRP A 281 -6.75 20.09 -1.81
C TRP A 281 -7.03 18.69 -1.24
N PRO A 282 -6.52 18.38 -0.03
CA PRO A 282 -6.57 17.04 0.56
C PRO A 282 -7.89 16.73 1.24
N VAL A 283 -8.99 16.78 0.48
CA VAL A 283 -10.33 16.40 0.94
C VAL A 283 -10.76 15.10 0.26
N SER A 284 -11.72 14.40 0.88
CA SER A 284 -12.28 13.16 0.35
C SER A 284 -11.23 12.09 0.04
N LEU A 285 -10.23 11.94 0.93
CA LEU A 285 -9.24 10.87 0.84
C LEU A 285 -9.89 9.55 1.21
N SER A 286 -9.65 8.51 0.40
CA SER A 286 -10.23 7.19 0.56
C SER A 286 -9.15 6.12 0.57
N PRO A 287 -9.29 5.03 1.33
CA PRO A 287 -8.37 3.89 1.28
C PRO A 287 -8.36 3.20 -0.09
N LEU A 288 -9.44 3.38 -0.87
CA LEU A 288 -9.60 2.78 -2.18
C LEU A 288 -10.38 3.69 -3.11
N HIS A 289 -9.84 3.92 -4.29
CA HIS A 289 -10.55 4.49 -5.42
C HIS A 289 -10.76 3.39 -6.44
N GLU A 290 -11.95 2.80 -6.44
CA GLU A 290 -12.21 1.62 -7.27
C GLU A 290 -11.97 1.89 -8.74
N MET A 291 -11.24 0.98 -9.38
CA MET A 291 -10.98 1.06 -10.81
C MET A 291 -12.29 0.81 -11.59
N PRO A 292 -12.72 1.74 -12.45
CA PRO A 292 -13.89 1.53 -13.30
C PRO A 292 -13.63 0.37 -14.26
N GLN A 293 -14.70 -0.33 -14.64
CA GLN A 293 -14.64 -1.47 -15.57
C GLN A 293 -14.11 -1.07 -16.96
N ARG A 294 -14.31 0.19 -17.35
CA ARG A 294 -13.79 0.75 -18.60
C ARG A 294 -13.05 2.04 -18.31
N ILE A 295 -11.91 2.22 -18.95
CA ILE A 295 -11.12 3.43 -18.90
C ILE A 295 -10.99 3.94 -20.33
N SER A 296 -11.58 5.12 -20.60
CA SER A 296 -11.52 5.76 -21.91
C SER A 296 -11.03 7.20 -21.78
N LEU A 297 -10.21 7.63 -22.74
CA LEU A 297 -9.82 9.03 -22.88
C LEU A 297 -11.01 9.97 -23.14
N THR A 298 -12.14 9.44 -23.62
CA THR A 298 -13.34 10.24 -23.89
C THR A 298 -14.21 10.46 -22.66
N ASP A 299 -13.97 9.73 -21.58
CA ASP A 299 -14.71 9.91 -20.33
C ASP A 299 -14.22 11.19 -19.63
N GLY A 300 -15.15 12.05 -19.22
CA GLY A 300 -14.89 13.39 -18.73
C GLY A 300 -13.77 13.51 -17.68
N PRO A 301 -13.74 12.73 -16.60
CA PRO A 301 -12.70 12.79 -15.60
C PRO A 301 -11.29 12.47 -16.13
N PHE A 302 -11.16 11.48 -17.01
CA PHE A 302 -9.89 11.10 -17.62
C PHE A 302 -9.43 12.13 -18.63
N ALA A 303 -10.35 12.61 -19.50
CA ALA A 303 -10.05 13.66 -20.46
C ALA A 303 -9.57 14.94 -19.78
N LEU A 304 -10.24 15.36 -18.69
CA LEU A 304 -9.86 16.53 -17.92
C LEU A 304 -8.48 16.37 -17.27
N ALA A 305 -8.20 15.21 -16.69
CA ALA A 305 -6.91 14.95 -16.07
C ALA A 305 -5.75 14.99 -17.09
N VAL A 306 -5.95 14.40 -18.27
CA VAL A 306 -4.96 14.45 -19.35
C VAL A 306 -4.77 15.88 -19.86
N ALA A 307 -5.86 16.62 -20.09
CA ALA A 307 -5.79 18.01 -20.51
C ALA A 307 -5.07 18.89 -19.48
N ALA A 308 -5.36 18.70 -18.19
CA ALA A 308 -4.67 19.40 -17.10
C ALA A 308 -3.18 19.06 -17.06
N ALA A 309 -2.80 17.77 -17.16
CA ALA A 309 -1.40 17.36 -17.20
C ALA A 309 -0.64 18.00 -18.38
N VAL A 310 -1.25 18.00 -19.57
CA VAL A 310 -0.68 18.63 -20.76
C VAL A 310 -0.54 20.15 -20.58
N ALA A 311 -1.59 20.83 -20.11
CA ALA A 311 -1.58 22.27 -19.88
C ALA A 311 -0.52 22.68 -18.85
N ILE A 312 -0.42 21.96 -17.73
CA ILE A 312 0.61 22.19 -16.70
C ILE A 312 2.01 21.99 -17.30
N THR A 313 2.21 20.91 -18.07
CA THR A 313 3.50 20.62 -18.70
C THR A 313 3.91 21.73 -19.66
N ILE A 314 3.00 22.18 -20.56
CA ILE A 314 3.25 23.29 -21.49
C ILE A 314 3.58 24.56 -20.72
N GLY A 315 2.81 24.90 -19.68
CA GLY A 315 3.05 26.08 -18.86
C GLY A 315 4.41 26.03 -18.16
N LEU A 316 4.80 24.89 -17.57
CA LEU A 316 6.09 24.73 -16.91
C LEU A 316 7.27 24.77 -17.90
N VAL A 317 7.10 24.22 -19.10
CA VAL A 317 8.10 24.31 -20.16
C VAL A 317 8.27 25.76 -20.64
N ALA A 318 7.17 26.50 -20.84
CA ALA A 318 7.21 27.91 -21.18
C ALA A 318 7.89 28.75 -20.09
N LEU A 319 7.71 28.40 -18.84
CA LEU A 319 8.30 29.04 -17.67
C LEU A 319 9.72 28.54 -17.32
N TRP A 320 10.27 27.55 -18.04
CA TRP A 320 11.55 26.91 -17.73
C TRP A 320 12.67 27.89 -17.39
N ARG A 321 12.82 28.95 -18.18
CA ARG A 321 13.89 29.95 -17.96
C ARG A 321 13.70 30.77 -16.68
N ARG A 322 12.45 30.98 -16.26
CA ARG A 322 12.10 31.80 -15.09
C ARG A 322 11.95 30.95 -13.82
N TRP A 323 11.42 29.73 -13.95
CA TRP A 323 11.09 28.84 -12.84
C TRP A 323 11.42 27.36 -13.13
N PRO A 324 12.73 27.02 -13.30
CA PRO A 324 13.16 25.67 -13.61
C PRO A 324 12.78 24.67 -12.51
N GLY A 325 12.71 25.10 -11.24
CA GLY A 325 12.32 24.24 -10.11
C GLY A 325 10.95 23.63 -10.27
N GLY A 326 9.98 24.37 -10.84
CA GLY A 326 8.63 23.86 -11.09
C GLY A 326 8.62 22.67 -12.05
N LEU A 327 9.31 22.81 -13.19
CA LEU A 327 9.40 21.73 -14.18
C LEU A 327 10.16 20.52 -13.63
N ILE A 328 11.25 20.72 -12.91
CA ILE A 328 12.03 19.62 -12.30
C ILE A 328 11.20 18.85 -11.28
N ALA A 329 10.46 19.53 -10.41
CA ALA A 329 9.60 18.87 -9.44
C ALA A 329 8.43 18.12 -10.12
N TRP A 330 7.86 18.66 -11.18
CA TRP A 330 6.83 18.02 -12.00
C TRP A 330 7.34 16.72 -12.63
N ILE A 331 8.50 16.79 -13.31
CA ILE A 331 9.13 15.61 -13.92
C ILE A 331 9.54 14.59 -12.85
N PHE A 332 10.09 15.03 -11.71
CA PHE A 332 10.43 14.15 -10.59
C PHE A 332 9.19 13.39 -10.10
N SER A 333 8.09 14.10 -9.86
CA SER A 333 6.86 13.49 -9.37
C SER A 333 6.25 12.51 -10.37
N ALA A 334 6.25 12.86 -11.66
CA ALA A 334 5.82 11.97 -12.73
C ALA A 334 6.72 10.73 -12.84
N LEU A 335 8.03 10.91 -12.73
CA LEU A 335 9.03 9.84 -12.80
C LEU A 335 8.86 8.84 -11.65
N MET A 336 8.53 9.31 -10.44
CA MET A 336 8.34 8.43 -9.28
C MET A 336 6.97 7.72 -9.28
N LEU A 337 5.94 8.31 -9.85
CA LEU A 337 4.57 7.81 -9.76
C LEU A 337 4.12 7.02 -11.01
N VAL A 338 4.43 7.49 -12.21
CA VAL A 338 3.93 6.90 -13.46
C VAL A 338 4.42 5.47 -13.69
N PRO A 339 5.72 5.12 -13.52
CA PRO A 339 6.17 3.75 -13.70
C PRO A 339 5.50 2.76 -12.74
N THR A 340 5.27 3.18 -11.49
CA THR A 340 4.57 2.36 -10.49
C THR A 340 3.14 2.06 -10.92
N ASN A 341 2.43 3.05 -11.48
CA ASN A 341 1.07 2.87 -11.99
C ASN A 341 1.02 2.06 -13.30
N LEU A 342 2.05 2.13 -14.16
CA LEU A 342 2.07 1.43 -15.44
C LEU A 342 2.47 -0.03 -15.32
N ALA A 343 3.53 -0.30 -14.52
CA ALA A 343 4.21 -1.59 -14.51
C ALA A 343 3.89 -2.46 -13.28
N LEU A 344 3.57 -1.84 -12.14
CA LEU A 344 3.41 -2.54 -10.86
C LEU A 344 1.99 -2.43 -10.31
N ARG A 345 1.03 -1.97 -11.12
CA ARG A 345 -0.34 -1.79 -10.69
C ARG A 345 -0.99 -3.14 -10.44
N GLN A 346 -1.38 -3.35 -9.21
CA GLN A 346 -2.07 -4.55 -8.74
C GLN A 346 -3.35 -4.16 -8.01
N GLY A 347 -4.41 -4.93 -8.23
CA GLY A 347 -5.67 -4.78 -7.51
C GLY A 347 -6.65 -3.75 -8.09
N ALA A 348 -7.67 -3.47 -7.30
CA ALA A 348 -8.85 -2.69 -7.69
C ALA A 348 -8.67 -1.17 -7.55
N ASP A 349 -7.54 -0.67 -7.05
CA ASP A 349 -7.34 0.75 -6.73
C ASP A 349 -6.82 1.55 -7.93
N LEU A 350 -7.56 2.58 -8.35
CA LEU A 350 -7.21 3.44 -9.47
C LEU A 350 -6.09 4.43 -9.15
N ALA A 351 -6.03 4.96 -7.94
CA ALA A 351 -5.13 6.03 -7.56
C ALA A 351 -4.78 6.00 -6.07
N PRO A 352 -3.99 5.00 -5.62
CA PRO A 352 -3.59 4.87 -4.22
C PRO A 352 -2.87 6.10 -3.70
N ASP A 353 -3.33 6.67 -2.59
CA ASP A 353 -2.70 7.86 -1.99
C ASP A 353 -1.24 7.59 -1.57
N ARG A 354 -0.93 6.37 -1.13
CA ARG A 354 0.42 5.93 -0.76
C ARG A 354 1.47 6.10 -1.87
N TYR A 355 1.07 6.02 -3.15
CA TYR A 355 2.01 6.21 -4.26
C TYR A 355 2.52 7.65 -4.35
N SER A 356 1.76 8.62 -3.81
CA SER A 356 2.18 10.01 -3.70
C SER A 356 3.26 10.23 -2.63
N TYR A 357 3.59 9.23 -1.79
CA TYR A 357 4.49 9.42 -0.65
C TYR A 357 5.90 9.83 -1.09
N LEU A 358 6.51 9.10 -2.02
CA LEU A 358 7.82 9.44 -2.58
C LEU A 358 7.70 10.56 -3.63
N ALA A 359 6.69 10.52 -4.49
CA ALA A 359 6.47 11.51 -5.55
C ALA A 359 6.20 12.93 -5.01
N GLY A 360 5.51 13.04 -3.88
CA GLY A 360 5.15 14.30 -3.23
C GLY A 360 6.33 15.08 -2.63
N LEU A 361 7.52 14.48 -2.51
CA LEU A 361 8.73 15.18 -2.03
C LEU A 361 9.06 16.40 -2.90
N GLY A 362 8.91 16.29 -4.24
CA GLY A 362 9.13 17.39 -5.17
C GLY A 362 8.23 18.58 -4.90
N TYR A 363 6.93 18.32 -4.68
CA TYR A 363 5.94 19.37 -4.36
C TYR A 363 6.21 20.02 -3.01
N ALA A 364 6.58 19.25 -2.00
CA ALA A 364 6.91 19.78 -0.69
C ALA A 364 8.13 20.73 -0.74
N VAL A 365 9.17 20.36 -1.52
CA VAL A 365 10.32 21.24 -1.73
C VAL A 365 9.94 22.51 -2.48
N LEU A 366 9.01 22.45 -3.45
CA LEU A 366 8.49 23.65 -4.13
C LEU A 366 7.76 24.58 -3.17
N VAL A 367 6.92 24.04 -2.28
CA VAL A 367 6.23 24.84 -1.24
C VAL A 367 7.26 25.52 -0.34
N GLY A 368 8.30 24.81 0.08
CA GLY A 368 9.40 25.39 0.86
C GLY A 368 10.15 26.48 0.10
N GLY A 369 10.38 26.30 -1.20
CA GLY A 369 10.95 27.31 -2.08
C GLY A 369 10.05 28.54 -2.23
N GLY A 370 8.75 28.36 -2.35
CA GLY A 370 7.74 29.42 -2.34
C GLY A 370 7.72 30.21 -1.04
N ALA A 371 7.80 29.53 0.10
CA ALA A 371 7.92 30.17 1.41
C ALA A 371 9.19 31.03 1.52
N LEU A 372 10.32 30.49 1.04
CA LEU A 372 11.58 31.26 0.98
C LEU A 372 11.45 32.51 0.09
N ALA A 373 10.84 32.38 -1.09
CA ALA A 373 10.59 33.50 -1.99
C ALA A 373 9.68 34.56 -1.35
N ALA A 374 8.63 34.12 -0.65
CA ALA A 374 7.74 35.03 0.09
C ALA A 374 8.48 35.78 1.20
N ILE A 375 9.36 35.13 1.96
CA ILE A 375 10.20 35.78 2.97
C ILE A 375 11.09 36.86 2.34
N HIS A 376 11.70 36.57 1.18
CA HIS A 376 12.54 37.54 0.47
C HIS A 376 11.71 38.73 -0.05
N LEU A 377 10.51 38.47 -0.57
CA LEU A 377 9.61 39.52 -1.05
C LEU A 377 9.19 40.45 0.11
N VAL A 378 8.79 39.87 1.26
CA VAL A 378 8.43 40.64 2.49
C VAL A 378 9.58 41.53 2.94
N ARG A 379 10.82 41.04 2.90
CA ARG A 379 11.98 41.85 3.27
C ARG A 379 12.29 42.98 2.28
N ARG A 380 12.04 42.74 0.98
CA ARG A 380 12.27 43.72 -0.07
C ARG A 380 11.23 44.82 0.00
N GLU A 381 9.96 44.45 0.03
CA GLU A 381 8.84 45.40 -0.03
C GLU A 381 8.57 46.06 1.33
N ARG A 382 9.13 45.53 2.44
CA ARG A 382 9.00 46.04 3.80
C ARG A 382 7.54 46.36 4.17
N PRO A 383 6.59 45.43 4.02
CA PRO A 383 5.19 45.65 4.37
C PRO A 383 5.04 46.03 5.86
N THR A 384 3.90 46.51 6.25
CA THR A 384 3.62 46.82 7.66
C THR A 384 3.80 45.56 8.53
N ARG A 385 4.14 45.75 9.80
CA ARG A 385 4.27 44.65 10.76
C ARG A 385 3.01 43.77 10.79
N ALA A 386 1.83 44.39 10.70
CA ALA A 386 0.54 43.69 10.68
C ALA A 386 0.45 42.70 9.50
N VAL A 387 0.83 43.11 8.28
CA VAL A 387 0.83 42.24 7.10
C VAL A 387 1.85 41.08 7.25
N THR A 388 3.03 41.36 7.79
CA THR A 388 4.05 40.32 8.05
C THR A 388 3.55 39.28 9.06
N TRP A 389 2.92 39.74 10.15
CA TRP A 389 2.31 38.87 11.15
C TRP A 389 1.15 38.06 10.57
N LEU A 390 0.30 38.66 9.76
CA LEU A 390 -0.82 37.97 9.11
C LEU A 390 -0.32 36.86 8.18
N MET A 391 0.68 37.13 7.36
CA MET A 391 1.29 36.10 6.48
C MET A 391 1.88 34.93 7.28
N GLY A 392 2.58 35.24 8.38
CA GLY A 392 3.11 34.21 9.29
C GLY A 392 2.01 33.37 9.93
N MET A 393 0.95 34.02 10.42
CA MET A 393 -0.20 33.32 11.00
C MET A 393 -0.93 32.45 9.98
N CYS A 394 -1.15 32.94 8.75
CA CYS A 394 -1.74 32.13 7.68
C CYS A 394 -0.90 30.88 7.34
N ALA A 395 0.42 31.02 7.29
CA ALA A 395 1.31 29.87 7.05
C ALA A 395 1.26 28.85 8.18
N VAL A 396 1.26 29.30 9.44
CA VAL A 396 1.12 28.41 10.61
C VAL A 396 -0.26 27.76 10.61
N ALA A 397 -1.33 28.53 10.37
CA ALA A 397 -2.69 28.01 10.31
C ALA A 397 -2.86 26.94 9.20
N ALA A 398 -2.27 27.16 8.02
CA ALA A 398 -2.30 26.18 6.92
C ALA A 398 -1.60 24.86 7.32
N VAL A 399 -0.41 24.91 7.93
CA VAL A 399 0.30 23.72 8.39
C VAL A 399 -0.46 23.05 9.54
N ALA A 400 -1.03 23.81 10.47
CA ALA A 400 -1.85 23.28 11.55
C ALA A 400 -3.13 22.59 11.02
N ALA A 401 -3.79 23.17 10.02
CA ALA A 401 -4.96 22.57 9.38
C ALA A 401 -4.62 21.22 8.71
N LEU A 402 -3.47 21.11 8.04
CA LEU A 402 -2.98 19.83 7.52
C LEU A 402 -2.79 18.81 8.65
N GLY A 403 -2.19 19.23 9.77
CA GLY A 403 -1.97 18.35 10.93
C GLY A 403 -3.28 17.87 11.56
N VAL A 404 -4.27 18.77 11.74
CA VAL A 404 -5.60 18.40 12.25
C VAL A 404 -6.29 17.43 11.30
N ALA A 405 -6.27 17.70 10.00
CA ALA A 405 -6.85 16.79 9.00
C ALA A 405 -6.17 15.42 9.00
N SER A 406 -4.83 15.37 9.16
CA SER A 406 -4.09 14.12 9.29
C SER A 406 -4.45 13.35 10.55
N TRP A 407 -4.60 14.04 11.69
CA TRP A 407 -5.04 13.43 12.94
C TRP A 407 -6.42 12.78 12.76
N SER A 408 -7.42 13.55 12.32
CA SER A 408 -8.80 13.05 12.14
C SER A 408 -8.87 11.91 11.13
N PHE A 409 -8.10 11.98 10.02
CA PHE A 409 -8.09 10.90 9.06
C PHE A 409 -7.30 9.67 9.55
N SER A 410 -6.30 9.83 10.43
CA SER A 410 -5.62 8.70 11.09
C SER A 410 -6.55 7.91 12.01
N GLU A 411 -7.53 8.56 12.64
CA GLU A 411 -8.54 7.88 13.46
C GLU A 411 -9.41 6.93 12.62
N VAL A 412 -9.68 7.26 11.37
CA VAL A 412 -10.40 6.39 10.42
C VAL A 412 -9.64 5.09 10.14
N TRP A 413 -8.30 5.11 10.19
CA TRP A 413 -7.42 3.98 9.91
C TRP A 413 -7.11 3.10 11.14
N THR A 414 -7.79 3.30 12.26
CA THR A 414 -7.54 2.52 13.47
C THR A 414 -8.15 1.12 13.43
N GLU A 415 -9.30 0.96 12.76
CA GLU A 415 -10.03 -0.30 12.64
C GLU A 415 -10.55 -0.52 11.21
N SER A 416 -10.70 -1.79 10.83
CA SER A 416 -11.18 -2.15 9.49
C SER A 416 -12.60 -1.64 9.22
N GLU A 417 -13.48 -1.69 10.23
CA GLU A 417 -14.87 -1.26 10.08
C GLU A 417 -14.97 0.26 9.88
N SER A 418 -14.29 1.07 10.70
CA SER A 418 -14.25 2.53 10.54
C SER A 418 -13.69 2.93 9.18
N LEU A 419 -12.63 2.23 8.73
CA LEU A 419 -11.99 2.47 7.43
C LEU A 419 -12.95 2.25 6.26
N TRP A 420 -13.65 1.12 6.26
CA TRP A 420 -14.51 0.77 5.13
C TRP A 420 -15.87 1.45 5.18
N ARG A 421 -16.40 1.79 6.37
CA ARG A 421 -17.57 2.68 6.48
C ARG A 421 -17.26 4.05 5.87
N TRP A 422 -16.14 4.64 6.23
CA TRP A 422 -15.67 5.89 5.62
C TRP A 422 -15.58 5.80 4.09
N ALA A 423 -15.03 4.70 3.56
CA ALA A 423 -14.90 4.49 2.12
C ALA A 423 -16.27 4.40 1.42
N VAL A 424 -17.22 3.67 2.02
CA VAL A 424 -18.60 3.53 1.50
C VAL A 424 -19.36 4.85 1.57
N ASP A 425 -19.19 5.64 2.62
CA ASP A 425 -19.82 6.96 2.77
C ASP A 425 -19.31 7.95 1.72
N LEU A 426 -18.01 7.88 1.37
CA LEU A 426 -17.42 8.72 0.33
C LEU A 426 -17.80 8.27 -1.09
N ASP A 427 -17.86 6.97 -1.32
CA ASP A 427 -18.22 6.38 -2.61
C ASP A 427 -19.19 5.21 -2.42
N PRO A 428 -20.51 5.50 -2.37
CA PRO A 428 -21.55 4.47 -2.27
C PRO A 428 -21.62 3.52 -3.47
N ALA A 429 -20.91 3.82 -4.57
CA ALA A 429 -20.79 2.96 -5.74
C ALA A 429 -19.57 2.03 -5.71
N CYS A 430 -18.70 2.15 -4.71
CA CYS A 430 -17.53 1.30 -4.55
C CYS A 430 -17.92 -0.12 -4.14
N SER A 431 -17.88 -1.06 -5.08
CA SER A 431 -18.26 -2.45 -4.84
C SER A 431 -17.30 -3.18 -3.89
N VAL A 432 -15.99 -2.94 -4.06
CA VAL A 432 -14.94 -3.54 -3.21
C VAL A 432 -15.05 -3.01 -1.78
N CYS A 433 -15.39 -1.71 -1.60
CA CYS A 433 -15.57 -1.11 -0.27
C CYS A 433 -16.73 -1.78 0.48
N HIS A 434 -17.87 -2.02 -0.18
CA HIS A 434 -18.97 -2.78 0.41
C HIS A 434 -18.57 -4.21 0.79
N GLY A 435 -17.82 -4.90 -0.07
CA GLY A 435 -17.29 -6.24 0.22
C GLY A 435 -16.37 -6.24 1.43
N LYS A 436 -15.45 -5.29 1.52
CA LYS A 436 -14.50 -5.15 2.64
C LYS A 436 -15.17 -4.73 3.94
N LEU A 437 -16.18 -3.86 3.87
CA LEU A 437 -17.00 -3.53 5.03
C LEU A 437 -17.75 -4.76 5.54
N GLY A 438 -18.38 -5.54 4.65
CA GLY A 438 -19.04 -6.78 5.03
C GLY A 438 -18.09 -7.77 5.71
N GLU A 439 -16.86 -7.93 5.19
CA GLU A 439 -15.81 -8.73 5.85
C GLU A 439 -15.50 -8.20 7.26
N SER A 440 -15.34 -6.87 7.42
CA SER A 440 -15.02 -6.24 8.69
C SER A 440 -16.11 -6.46 9.74
N VAL A 441 -17.37 -6.32 9.32
CA VAL A 441 -18.55 -6.54 10.19
C VAL A 441 -18.62 -8.00 10.66
N LEU A 442 -18.28 -8.99 9.78
CA LEU A 442 -18.26 -10.40 10.16
C LEU A 442 -17.10 -10.77 11.08
N THR A 443 -15.94 -10.12 10.94
CA THR A 443 -14.73 -10.46 11.70
C THR A 443 -14.52 -9.59 12.93
N GLY A 444 -15.27 -8.49 13.05
CA GLY A 444 -15.19 -7.51 14.12
C GLY A 444 -15.75 -8.03 15.46
N GLN A 445 -15.70 -7.18 16.47
CA GLN A 445 -16.16 -7.50 17.83
C GLN A 445 -17.64 -7.88 17.91
N ALA A 446 -18.46 -7.33 17.03
CA ALA A 446 -19.89 -7.63 16.93
C ALA A 446 -20.19 -9.01 16.31
N GLY A 447 -19.27 -9.56 15.53
CA GLY A 447 -19.28 -10.93 15.02
C GLY A 447 -20.62 -11.38 14.43
N ILE A 448 -21.10 -12.55 14.88
CA ILE A 448 -22.31 -13.21 14.37
C ILE A 448 -23.59 -12.36 14.52
N THR A 449 -23.65 -11.40 15.44
CA THR A 449 -24.84 -10.58 15.67
C THR A 449 -25.15 -9.63 14.49
N HIS A 450 -24.16 -9.29 13.66
CA HIS A 450 -24.30 -8.38 12.51
C HIS A 450 -24.23 -9.10 11.15
N VAL A 451 -24.42 -10.42 11.12
CA VAL A 451 -24.35 -11.20 9.85
C VAL A 451 -25.37 -10.72 8.83
N ALA A 452 -26.54 -10.26 9.26
CA ALA A 452 -27.56 -9.73 8.34
C ALA A 452 -27.13 -8.42 7.66
N GLU A 453 -26.40 -7.55 8.38
CA GLU A 453 -25.79 -6.35 7.80
C GLU A 453 -24.74 -6.73 6.75
N ALA A 454 -23.85 -7.66 7.10
CA ALA A 454 -22.82 -8.16 6.19
C ALA A 454 -23.43 -8.79 4.92
N GLU A 455 -24.51 -9.56 5.05
CA GLU A 455 -25.25 -10.10 3.90
C GLU A 455 -25.74 -8.98 2.97
N GLY A 456 -26.35 -7.92 3.53
CA GLY A 456 -26.80 -6.76 2.74
C GLY A 456 -25.66 -6.08 1.99
N LEU A 457 -24.52 -5.93 2.64
CA LEU A 457 -23.30 -5.36 2.05
C LEU A 457 -22.74 -6.22 0.90
N PHE A 458 -22.68 -7.55 1.05
CA PHE A 458 -22.22 -8.43 -0.02
C PHE A 458 -23.18 -8.45 -1.21
N ARG A 459 -24.51 -8.44 -0.97
CA ARG A 459 -25.49 -8.28 -2.05
C ARG A 459 -25.35 -6.95 -2.77
N ARG A 460 -25.06 -5.87 -2.04
CA ARG A 460 -24.81 -4.57 -2.66
C ARG A 460 -23.54 -4.59 -3.49
N ALA A 461 -22.45 -5.20 -3.01
CA ALA A 461 -21.22 -5.39 -3.78
C ALA A 461 -21.46 -6.15 -5.08
N ILE A 462 -22.23 -7.24 -5.05
CA ILE A 462 -22.61 -8.03 -6.24
C ILE A 462 -23.47 -7.21 -7.19
N ALA A 463 -24.44 -6.44 -6.68
CA ALA A 463 -25.31 -5.62 -7.52
C ALA A 463 -24.53 -4.52 -8.27
N LEU A 464 -23.54 -3.91 -7.60
CA LEU A 464 -22.66 -2.90 -8.19
C LEU A 464 -21.68 -3.52 -9.20
N ARG A 465 -21.15 -4.70 -8.88
CA ARG A 465 -20.11 -5.37 -9.68
C ARG A 465 -20.28 -6.89 -9.67
N PRO A 466 -21.09 -7.42 -10.59
CA PRO A 466 -21.40 -8.84 -10.64
C PRO A 466 -20.21 -9.75 -10.91
N ASP A 467 -19.10 -9.25 -11.45
CA ASP A 467 -17.88 -9.99 -11.74
C ASP A 467 -16.90 -10.12 -10.55
N LEU A 468 -17.28 -9.64 -9.35
CA LEU A 468 -16.44 -9.68 -8.15
C LEU A 468 -16.57 -11.04 -7.42
N PRO A 469 -15.60 -11.97 -7.53
CA PRO A 469 -15.75 -13.32 -6.99
C PRO A 469 -15.88 -13.35 -5.46
N ASP A 470 -15.06 -12.53 -4.77
CA ASP A 470 -14.98 -12.51 -3.30
C ASP A 470 -16.33 -12.18 -2.66
N ALA A 471 -17.15 -11.33 -3.32
CA ALA A 471 -18.46 -10.98 -2.81
C ALA A 471 -19.42 -12.19 -2.78
N TYR A 472 -19.35 -13.09 -3.76
CA TYR A 472 -20.13 -14.32 -3.78
C TYR A 472 -19.69 -15.31 -2.70
N TYR A 473 -18.37 -15.47 -2.51
CA TYR A 473 -17.83 -16.32 -1.45
C TYR A 473 -18.27 -15.84 -0.07
N ASN A 474 -18.18 -14.52 0.15
CA ASN A 474 -18.52 -13.90 1.42
C ASN A 474 -20.04 -13.93 1.68
N LEU A 475 -20.87 -13.73 0.65
CA LEU A 475 -22.32 -13.91 0.74
C LEU A 475 -22.67 -15.35 1.14
N GLY A 476 -22.09 -16.34 0.46
CA GLY A 476 -22.26 -17.73 0.81
C GLY A 476 -21.84 -18.03 2.26
N THR A 477 -20.74 -17.44 2.71
CA THR A 477 -20.27 -17.57 4.11
C THR A 477 -21.25 -16.94 5.10
N ALA A 478 -21.77 -15.76 4.82
CA ALA A 478 -22.76 -15.09 5.67
C ALA A 478 -24.05 -15.89 5.80
N LEU A 479 -24.52 -16.49 4.70
CA LEU A 479 -25.69 -17.35 4.68
C LEU A 479 -25.48 -18.66 5.47
N VAL A 480 -24.28 -19.25 5.39
CA VAL A 480 -23.90 -20.41 6.22
C VAL A 480 -23.94 -20.07 7.71
N LEU A 481 -23.42 -18.91 8.11
CA LEU A 481 -23.44 -18.44 9.50
C LEU A 481 -24.86 -18.21 10.03
N GLN A 482 -25.81 -17.90 9.15
CA GLN A 482 -27.24 -17.78 9.47
C GLN A 482 -27.99 -19.12 9.45
N GLY A 483 -27.34 -20.25 9.14
CA GLY A 483 -27.99 -21.53 8.96
C GLY A 483 -28.82 -21.68 7.67
N ARG A 484 -28.73 -20.72 6.77
CA ARG A 484 -29.47 -20.68 5.48
C ARG A 484 -28.68 -21.41 4.39
N TYR A 485 -28.45 -22.72 4.63
CA TYR A 485 -27.53 -23.55 3.84
C TYR A 485 -27.94 -23.64 2.36
N ARG A 486 -29.25 -23.87 2.08
CA ARG A 486 -29.76 -23.95 0.70
C ARG A 486 -29.52 -22.68 -0.11
N GLU A 487 -29.65 -21.53 0.54
CA GLU A 487 -29.42 -20.24 -0.13
C GLU A 487 -27.95 -19.97 -0.36
N ALA A 488 -27.04 -20.53 0.46
CA ALA A 488 -25.60 -20.40 0.29
C ALA A 488 -25.05 -21.16 -0.93
N GLU A 489 -25.77 -22.18 -1.43
CA GLU A 489 -25.32 -23.02 -2.54
C GLU A 489 -25.09 -22.21 -3.83
N ALA A 490 -26.03 -21.37 -4.23
CA ALA A 490 -25.96 -20.60 -5.47
C ALA A 490 -24.75 -19.63 -5.52
N PRO A 491 -24.54 -18.76 -4.53
CA PRO A 491 -23.37 -17.88 -4.54
C PRO A 491 -22.04 -18.64 -4.45
N LEU A 492 -21.95 -19.75 -3.71
CA LEU A 492 -20.73 -20.54 -3.63
C LEU A 492 -20.41 -21.25 -4.96
N ARG A 493 -21.39 -21.71 -5.69
CA ARG A 493 -21.21 -22.25 -7.06
C ARG A 493 -20.75 -21.17 -8.02
N GLU A 494 -21.33 -19.97 -7.93
CA GLU A 494 -20.91 -18.83 -8.75
C GLU A 494 -19.45 -18.44 -8.48
N TYR A 495 -19.03 -18.44 -7.20
CA TYR A 495 -17.63 -18.25 -6.86
C TYR A 495 -16.71 -19.31 -7.49
N MET A 496 -17.11 -20.60 -7.39
CA MET A 496 -16.33 -21.71 -7.98
C MET A 496 -16.20 -21.60 -9.52
N THR A 497 -17.23 -21.11 -10.20
CA THR A 497 -17.22 -20.87 -11.64
C THR A 497 -16.21 -19.78 -12.00
N ARG A 498 -16.14 -18.72 -11.20
CA ARG A 498 -15.25 -17.57 -11.42
C ARG A 498 -13.80 -17.83 -11.01
N VAL A 499 -13.59 -18.66 -9.98
CA VAL A 499 -12.27 -19.00 -9.44
C VAL A 499 -12.10 -20.53 -9.35
N PRO A 500 -12.03 -21.23 -10.48
CA PRO A 500 -12.06 -22.70 -10.52
C PRO A 500 -10.81 -23.34 -9.86
N GLY A 501 -9.71 -22.59 -9.72
CA GLY A 501 -8.48 -23.05 -9.07
C GLY A 501 -8.47 -22.99 -7.54
N ALA A 502 -9.37 -22.20 -6.92
CA ALA A 502 -9.36 -22.01 -5.47
C ALA A 502 -9.89 -23.23 -4.70
N ALA A 503 -9.22 -23.57 -3.59
CA ALA A 503 -9.69 -24.62 -2.68
C ALA A 503 -10.89 -24.16 -1.84
N SER A 504 -11.02 -22.86 -1.60
CA SER A 504 -12.01 -22.26 -0.69
C SER A 504 -13.46 -22.47 -1.15
N GLY A 505 -13.73 -22.46 -2.45
CA GLY A 505 -15.07 -22.74 -2.99
C GLY A 505 -15.55 -24.16 -2.70
N PRO A 506 -14.84 -25.20 -3.17
CA PRO A 506 -15.17 -26.58 -2.85
C PRO A 506 -15.15 -26.88 -1.35
N GLU A 507 -14.25 -26.27 -0.56
CA GLU A 507 -14.22 -26.37 0.90
C GLU A 507 -15.53 -25.87 1.51
N ARG A 508 -15.98 -24.67 1.15
CA ARG A 508 -17.16 -24.04 1.74
C ARG A 508 -18.46 -24.73 1.29
N LEU A 509 -18.58 -25.06 0.01
CA LEU A 509 -19.76 -25.76 -0.50
C LEU A 509 -19.84 -27.20 0.02
N GLY A 510 -18.70 -27.89 0.13
CA GLY A 510 -18.63 -29.20 0.75
C GLY A 510 -19.06 -29.18 2.23
N LEU A 511 -18.67 -28.12 2.97
CA LEU A 511 -19.15 -27.90 4.33
C LEU A 511 -20.67 -27.65 4.37
N VAL A 512 -21.22 -26.87 3.45
CA VAL A 512 -22.68 -26.66 3.33
C VAL A 512 -23.40 -27.99 3.19
N TYR A 513 -22.96 -28.86 2.30
CA TYR A 513 -23.56 -30.16 2.08
C TYR A 513 -23.40 -31.10 3.31
N LEU A 514 -22.25 -30.99 3.98
CA LEU A 514 -22.03 -31.73 5.22
C LEU A 514 -23.03 -31.31 6.31
N LEU A 515 -23.27 -30.00 6.48
CA LEU A 515 -24.22 -29.44 7.46
C LEU A 515 -25.69 -29.75 7.12
N GLU A 516 -26.02 -29.92 5.83
CA GLU A 516 -27.34 -30.38 5.37
C GLU A 516 -27.53 -31.91 5.42
N GLY A 517 -26.50 -32.67 5.80
CA GLY A 517 -26.53 -34.14 5.78
C GLY A 517 -26.43 -34.75 4.38
N ARG A 518 -26.12 -33.98 3.37
CA ARG A 518 -25.89 -34.39 1.96
C ARG A 518 -24.49 -34.93 1.78
N HIS A 519 -24.14 -35.93 2.56
CA HIS A 519 -22.77 -36.44 2.72
C HIS A 519 -22.17 -36.93 1.38
N ALA A 520 -22.97 -37.64 0.56
CA ALA A 520 -22.49 -38.14 -0.74
C ALA A 520 -22.07 -37.01 -1.71
N GLU A 521 -22.75 -35.85 -1.66
CA GLU A 521 -22.44 -34.70 -2.47
C GLU A 521 -21.27 -33.88 -1.89
N ALA A 522 -21.07 -33.93 -0.58
CA ALA A 522 -19.94 -33.26 0.08
C ALA A 522 -18.57 -33.92 -0.27
N VAL A 523 -18.53 -35.25 -0.41
CA VAL A 523 -17.31 -36.03 -0.64
C VAL A 523 -16.48 -35.51 -1.82
N PRO A 524 -17.00 -35.38 -3.06
CA PRO A 524 -16.20 -34.96 -4.22
C PRO A 524 -15.65 -33.55 -4.07
N LEU A 525 -16.40 -32.65 -3.43
CA LEU A 525 -15.98 -31.28 -3.18
C LEU A 525 -14.84 -31.21 -2.17
N LEU A 526 -14.97 -31.91 -1.03
CA LEU A 526 -13.94 -31.94 0.01
C LEU A 526 -12.67 -32.67 -0.45
N ARG A 527 -12.78 -33.70 -1.30
CA ARG A 527 -11.60 -34.30 -1.97
C ARG A 527 -10.87 -33.29 -2.84
N THR A 528 -11.62 -32.52 -3.65
CA THR A 528 -11.06 -31.46 -4.49
C THR A 528 -10.36 -30.40 -3.65
N ALA A 529 -10.99 -29.96 -2.57
CA ALA A 529 -10.41 -28.99 -1.65
C ALA A 529 -9.13 -29.52 -0.98
N LEU A 530 -9.17 -30.77 -0.49
CA LEU A 530 -8.02 -31.40 0.17
C LEU A 530 -6.87 -31.64 -0.81
N GLY A 531 -7.16 -32.02 -2.06
CA GLY A 531 -6.14 -32.18 -3.11
C GLY A 531 -5.39 -30.87 -3.40
N ARG A 532 -6.02 -29.71 -3.21
CA ARG A 532 -5.42 -28.39 -3.37
C ARG A 532 -4.73 -27.88 -2.11
N LYS A 533 -5.14 -28.36 -0.92
CA LYS A 533 -4.61 -27.99 0.41
C LYS A 533 -4.29 -29.26 1.22
N ALA A 534 -3.43 -30.10 0.74
CA ALA A 534 -3.14 -31.42 1.30
C ALA A 534 -2.75 -31.43 2.81
N ALA A 535 -2.12 -30.36 3.27
CA ALA A 535 -1.69 -30.21 4.68
C ALA A 535 -2.81 -29.82 5.64
N SER A 536 -4.03 -29.52 5.16
CA SER A 536 -5.12 -29.03 6.02
C SER A 536 -5.75 -30.18 6.86
N ALA A 537 -5.46 -30.19 8.15
CA ALA A 537 -6.08 -31.13 9.09
C ALA A 537 -7.61 -30.93 9.19
N VAL A 538 -8.08 -29.69 9.09
CA VAL A 538 -9.51 -29.34 9.13
C VAL A 538 -10.25 -29.92 7.94
N LEU A 539 -9.74 -29.74 6.71
CA LEU A 539 -10.32 -30.32 5.50
C LEU A 539 -10.34 -31.85 5.54
N ARG A 540 -9.26 -32.45 6.07
CA ARG A 540 -9.20 -33.90 6.27
C ARG A 540 -10.30 -34.36 7.22
N GLY A 541 -10.54 -33.65 8.33
CA GLY A 541 -11.62 -33.91 9.25
C GLY A 541 -13.00 -33.83 8.59
N TYR A 542 -13.27 -32.79 7.81
CA TYR A 542 -14.53 -32.66 7.08
C TYR A 542 -14.72 -33.77 6.05
N LEU A 543 -13.68 -34.16 5.33
CA LEU A 543 -13.75 -35.25 4.37
C LEU A 543 -14.03 -36.60 5.06
N ILE A 544 -13.38 -36.88 6.21
CA ILE A 544 -13.67 -38.08 7.01
C ILE A 544 -15.14 -38.12 7.40
N GLN A 545 -15.69 -37.05 7.94
CA GLN A 545 -17.12 -36.99 8.34
C GLN A 545 -18.07 -37.19 7.16
N ALA A 546 -17.74 -36.58 5.99
CA ALA A 546 -18.53 -36.78 4.77
C ALA A 546 -18.48 -38.23 4.30
N LEU A 547 -17.32 -38.90 4.32
CA LEU A 547 -17.14 -40.30 3.96
C LEU A 547 -17.92 -41.22 4.90
N GLU A 548 -17.85 -40.99 6.22
CA GLU A 548 -18.56 -41.75 7.21
C GLU A 548 -20.10 -41.61 7.07
N GLY A 549 -20.59 -40.39 6.82
CA GLY A 549 -22.00 -40.11 6.58
C GLY A 549 -22.50 -40.79 5.31
N ALA A 550 -21.77 -40.62 4.21
CA ALA A 550 -22.09 -41.24 2.92
C ALA A 550 -22.06 -42.79 3.01
N SER A 551 -21.07 -43.36 3.73
CA SER A 551 -21.00 -44.82 3.94
C SER A 551 -22.23 -45.35 4.68
N ARG A 552 -22.72 -44.67 5.74
CA ARG A 552 -23.95 -45.04 6.44
C ARG A 552 -25.16 -44.99 5.50
N GLN A 553 -25.27 -43.98 4.67
CA GLN A 553 -26.35 -43.87 3.71
C GLN A 553 -26.29 -45.02 2.68
N MET A 554 -25.14 -45.30 2.07
CA MET A 554 -24.97 -46.40 1.12
C MET A 554 -25.32 -47.76 1.74
N ARG A 555 -24.94 -47.98 3.02
CA ARG A 555 -25.29 -49.19 3.74
C ARG A 555 -26.79 -49.34 3.94
N ALA A 556 -27.49 -48.25 4.27
CA ALA A 556 -28.93 -48.23 4.42
C ALA A 556 -29.68 -48.51 3.09
N GLU A 557 -29.07 -48.12 1.98
CA GLU A 557 -29.54 -48.36 0.60
C GLU A 557 -29.17 -49.76 0.08
N GLY A 558 -28.46 -50.60 0.87
CA GLY A 558 -28.01 -51.93 0.49
C GLY A 558 -26.74 -51.96 -0.40
N ARG A 559 -26.11 -50.81 -0.65
CA ARG A 559 -24.89 -50.66 -1.47
C ARG A 559 -23.63 -50.93 -0.64
N LEU A 560 -23.45 -52.18 -0.25
CA LEU A 560 -22.43 -52.56 0.74
C LEU A 560 -21.00 -52.34 0.24
N GLU A 561 -20.69 -52.72 -0.99
CA GLU A 561 -19.35 -52.52 -1.58
C GLU A 561 -18.92 -51.07 -1.61
N GLU A 562 -19.83 -50.15 -2.01
CA GLU A 562 -19.55 -48.73 -2.03
C GLU A 562 -19.35 -48.19 -0.60
N SER A 563 -20.16 -48.63 0.36
CA SER A 563 -19.98 -48.28 1.76
C SER A 563 -18.59 -48.69 2.29
N GLU A 564 -18.14 -49.94 1.95
CA GLU A 564 -16.81 -50.41 2.37
C GLU A 564 -15.65 -49.62 1.75
N ARG A 565 -15.79 -49.24 0.49
CA ARG A 565 -14.79 -48.36 -0.18
C ARG A 565 -14.66 -47.02 0.53
N LEU A 566 -15.78 -46.37 0.89
CA LEU A 566 -15.77 -45.07 1.60
C LEU A 566 -15.15 -45.22 3.00
N VAL A 567 -15.44 -46.33 3.72
CA VAL A 567 -14.82 -46.61 5.01
C VAL A 567 -13.30 -46.82 4.87
N ALA A 568 -12.88 -47.56 3.86
CA ALA A 568 -11.46 -47.79 3.61
C ALA A 568 -10.73 -46.47 3.37
N GLU A 569 -11.31 -45.57 2.56
CA GLU A 569 -10.75 -44.22 2.31
C GLU A 569 -10.70 -43.39 3.60
N ALA A 570 -11.78 -43.38 4.41
CA ALA A 570 -11.78 -42.64 5.67
C ALA A 570 -10.66 -43.13 6.62
N ARG A 571 -10.41 -44.45 6.67
CA ARG A 571 -9.30 -45.01 7.44
C ARG A 571 -7.93 -44.56 6.95
N THR A 572 -7.70 -44.50 5.64
CA THR A 572 -6.44 -44.00 5.09
C THR A 572 -6.18 -42.51 5.43
N LEU A 573 -7.23 -41.75 5.66
CA LEU A 573 -7.17 -40.36 6.10
C LEU A 573 -7.00 -40.22 7.63
N GLY A 574 -7.07 -41.32 8.39
CA GLY A 574 -6.86 -41.34 9.85
C GLY A 574 -8.15 -41.40 10.66
N ALA A 575 -9.28 -41.85 10.10
CA ALA A 575 -10.50 -42.11 10.87
C ALA A 575 -10.28 -43.25 11.88
N SER A 576 -10.75 -43.05 13.13
CA SER A 576 -10.67 -44.07 14.13
C SER A 576 -11.83 -45.10 13.98
N PRO A 577 -11.66 -46.38 14.38
CA PRO A 577 -12.74 -47.33 14.35
C PRO A 577 -13.97 -46.90 15.19
N ALA A 578 -13.77 -46.11 16.25
CA ALA A 578 -14.83 -45.59 17.09
C ALA A 578 -15.63 -44.44 16.40
N SER A 579 -14.98 -43.59 15.59
CA SER A 579 -15.68 -42.53 14.86
C SER A 579 -16.62 -43.07 13.78
N LEU A 580 -16.30 -44.22 13.22
CA LEU A 580 -17.13 -44.92 12.22
C LEU A 580 -18.45 -45.49 12.79
N GLN A 581 -18.57 -45.59 14.11
CA GLN A 581 -19.76 -46.13 14.81
C GLN A 581 -20.55 -45.04 15.54
N ALA A 582 -19.98 -43.86 15.79
CA ALA A 582 -20.60 -42.75 16.52
C ALA A 582 -21.59 -41.94 15.64
N PRO A 583 -22.67 -41.36 16.23
CA PRO A 583 -23.47 -40.38 15.51
C PRO A 583 -22.63 -39.16 15.16
N PRO A 584 -22.97 -38.42 14.05
CA PRO A 584 -22.16 -37.32 13.58
C PRO A 584 -22.04 -36.25 14.67
N ALA A 585 -20.81 -35.91 15.03
CA ALA A 585 -20.55 -34.74 15.86
C ALA A 585 -20.98 -33.49 15.08
N MET A 586 -21.81 -32.64 15.68
CA MET A 586 -22.20 -31.37 15.04
C MET A 586 -20.96 -30.48 14.91
N VAL A 587 -20.58 -30.22 13.66
CA VAL A 587 -19.50 -29.27 13.35
C VAL A 587 -20.09 -27.86 13.45
N GLY A 588 -19.62 -27.08 14.39
CA GLY A 588 -19.95 -25.67 14.43
C GLY A 588 -19.40 -24.96 13.17
N PRO A 589 -20.09 -23.96 12.63
CA PRO A 589 -19.59 -23.23 11.47
C PRO A 589 -18.22 -22.62 11.78
N PRO A 590 -17.19 -22.82 10.92
CA PRO A 590 -15.93 -22.15 11.11
C PRO A 590 -16.14 -20.65 10.92
N GLY A 591 -15.50 -19.84 11.76
CA GLY A 591 -15.51 -18.41 11.65
C GLY A 591 -15.10 -17.91 10.27
N PRO A 592 -15.43 -16.67 9.89
CA PRO A 592 -15.11 -16.10 8.59
C PRO A 592 -13.60 -16.10 8.37
N ARG A 593 -13.16 -16.80 7.35
CA ARG A 593 -11.79 -16.71 6.82
C ARG A 593 -11.89 -16.01 5.49
N GLY A 594 -11.06 -15.00 5.28
CA GLY A 594 -10.95 -14.36 3.98
C GLY A 594 -10.65 -15.38 2.88
N PRO A 595 -11.09 -15.15 1.62
CA PRO A 595 -10.80 -16.04 0.51
C PRO A 595 -9.29 -16.15 0.31
N ALA A 596 -8.81 -17.40 0.18
CA ALA A 596 -7.44 -17.62 -0.27
C ALA A 596 -7.38 -17.15 -1.73
N ARG A 597 -6.64 -16.08 -1.99
CA ARG A 597 -6.33 -15.69 -3.36
C ARG A 597 -5.40 -16.71 -3.98
N PRO A 598 -5.51 -16.98 -5.29
CA PRO A 598 -4.70 -17.97 -6.01
C PRO A 598 -3.22 -17.63 -6.02
#